data_d587bee9bb5721deaec4969df23eea9d
#
_entry.id   d587bee9bb5721deaec4969df23eea9d
#
_cell.length_a   1.000
_cell.length_b   1.000
_cell.length_c   1.000
_cell.angle_alpha   90.00
_cell.angle_beta   90.00
_cell.angle_gamma   90.00
#
_symmetry.space_group_name_H-M   'P 1'
#
loop_
_entity.id
_entity.type
_entity.pdbx_description
1 polymer ?
#
loop_
_entity_poly.entity_id
_entity_poly.type
_entity_poly.pdbx_seq_one_letter_code
_entity_poly.pdbx_strand_id
1 'polypeptide(L)'
;MAADSNVLEPIEQRLKGFDGFLERLSKEYEMSTLDLVRHFPADSVKIVAGDKMLEILTDVGAWGSILFITEGNAVITGMSVEMPQVFFKDGYFHFFGQGGFGGHIEENSCQHIAFIERQFQNRNSRSIHFYDVTGEPMFKVFVSRELSGEMKAQQVEKWMALRDKL
;
A
#
# COMPACT_ATOMS: atom_id res chain seq x y z
N MET A 1 -26.51 23.70 26.62
CA MET A 1 -26.02 22.32 26.49
C MET A 1 -24.68 22.39 25.76
N ALA A 2 -23.60 22.11 26.45
CA ALA A 2 -22.26 22.14 25.88
C ALA A 2 -22.15 21.00 24.86
N ALA A 3 -21.75 21.33 23.64
CA ALA A 3 -21.29 20.36 22.69
C ALA A 3 -20.05 19.69 23.32
N ASP A 4 -20.13 18.41 23.61
CA ASP A 4 -18.95 17.60 23.90
C ASP A 4 -18.00 17.78 22.71
N SER A 5 -16.97 18.59 22.88
CA SER A 5 -15.83 18.60 21.98
C SER A 5 -15.18 17.24 22.15
N ASN A 6 -15.49 16.34 21.23
CA ASN A 6 -14.87 15.03 21.15
C ASN A 6 -13.38 15.25 20.82
N VAL A 7 -12.57 15.46 21.87
CA VAL A 7 -11.13 15.61 21.72
C VAL A 7 -10.60 14.27 21.26
N LEU A 8 -10.19 14.18 20.01
CA LEU A 8 -9.59 12.96 19.47
C LEU A 8 -8.35 12.57 20.30
N GLU A 9 -8.23 11.29 20.55
CA GLU A 9 -7.04 10.71 21.16
C GLU A 9 -5.79 11.00 20.28
N PRO A 10 -4.60 11.26 20.87
CA PRO A 10 -3.38 11.44 20.07
C PRO A 10 -3.18 10.27 19.08
N ILE A 11 -2.80 10.60 17.84
CA ILE A 11 -2.74 9.61 16.75
C ILE A 11 -1.83 8.42 17.07
N GLU A 12 -0.71 8.64 17.70
CA GLU A 12 0.23 7.58 18.09
C GLU A 12 -0.39 6.60 19.09
N GLN A 13 -1.26 7.09 19.97
CA GLN A 13 -2.00 6.26 20.92
C GLN A 13 -3.10 5.48 20.18
N ARG A 14 -3.81 6.15 19.28
CA ARG A 14 -4.88 5.56 18.47
C ARG A 14 -4.39 4.46 17.55
N LEU A 15 -3.13 4.54 17.08
CA LEU A 15 -2.51 3.55 16.20
C LEU A 15 -2.04 2.29 16.93
N LYS A 16 -1.94 2.32 18.26
CA LYS A 16 -1.58 1.12 19.02
C LYS A 16 -2.64 0.04 18.88
N GLY A 17 -2.25 -1.07 18.21
CA GLY A 17 -3.16 -2.18 17.94
C GLY A 17 -4.29 -1.87 16.95
N PHE A 18 -4.21 -0.76 16.22
CA PHE A 18 -5.19 -0.43 15.20
C PHE A 18 -5.15 -1.45 14.06
N ASP A 19 -6.28 -2.09 13.78
CA ASP A 19 -6.42 -3.12 12.75
C ASP A 19 -7.47 -2.80 11.67
N GLY A 20 -7.95 -1.56 11.66
CA GLY A 20 -8.98 -1.09 10.74
C GLY A 20 -8.44 -0.49 9.42
N PHE A 21 -9.32 0.13 8.68
CA PHE A 21 -9.01 0.82 7.41
C PHE A 21 -8.29 2.15 7.67
N LEU A 22 -7.11 2.31 7.06
CA LEU A 22 -6.31 3.54 7.16
C LEU A 22 -7.04 4.75 6.60
N GLU A 23 -7.77 4.57 5.50
CA GLU A 23 -8.52 5.61 4.80
C GLU A 23 -9.62 6.20 5.69
N ARG A 24 -10.26 5.35 6.50
CA ARG A 24 -11.26 5.81 7.46
C ARG A 24 -10.63 6.61 8.59
N LEU A 25 -9.51 6.10 9.12
CA LEU A 25 -8.80 6.76 10.21
C LEU A 25 -8.18 8.10 9.76
N SER A 26 -7.64 8.17 8.55
CA SER A 26 -7.08 9.41 8.01
C SER A 26 -8.12 10.51 7.89
N LYS A 27 -9.35 10.17 7.49
CA LYS A 27 -10.48 11.10 7.45
C LYS A 27 -10.90 11.57 8.85
N GLU A 28 -10.91 10.66 9.83
CA GLU A 28 -11.23 10.99 11.22
C GLU A 28 -10.25 12.03 11.79
N TYR A 29 -8.98 11.93 11.43
CA TYR A 29 -7.92 12.84 11.87
C TYR A 29 -7.61 13.99 10.90
N GLU A 30 -8.39 14.12 9.83
CA GLU A 30 -8.23 15.18 8.82
C GLU A 30 -6.81 15.29 8.26
N MET A 31 -6.17 14.13 7.99
CA MET A 31 -4.85 14.05 7.41
C MET A 31 -4.81 13.11 6.19
N SER A 32 -3.77 13.22 5.36
CA SER A 32 -3.58 12.26 4.27
C SER A 32 -3.25 10.86 4.81
N THR A 33 -3.51 9.84 4.01
CA THR A 33 -3.16 8.46 4.38
C THR A 33 -1.64 8.31 4.55
N LEU A 34 -0.84 8.99 3.75
CA LEU A 34 0.62 8.99 3.89
C LEU A 34 1.06 9.62 5.22
N ASP A 35 0.47 10.75 5.60
CA ASP A 35 0.79 11.39 6.87
C ASP A 35 0.40 10.50 8.06
N LEU A 36 -0.75 9.84 7.98
CA LEU A 36 -1.16 8.85 8.96
C LEU A 36 -0.12 7.74 9.11
N VAL A 37 0.35 7.20 7.99
CA VAL A 37 1.33 6.09 7.96
C VAL A 37 2.66 6.49 8.60
N ARG A 38 3.06 7.76 8.51
CA ARG A 38 4.27 8.28 9.17
C ARG A 38 4.23 8.22 10.70
N HIS A 39 3.05 8.12 11.29
CA HIS A 39 2.88 7.98 12.73
C HIS A 39 2.94 6.54 13.25
N PHE A 40 3.06 5.55 12.36
CA PHE A 40 3.29 4.17 12.78
C PHE A 40 4.69 3.99 13.39
N PRO A 41 4.88 2.96 14.25
CA PRO A 41 6.20 2.61 14.73
C PRO A 41 7.21 2.41 13.60
N ALA A 42 8.44 2.87 13.80
CA ALA A 42 9.48 2.88 12.77
C ALA A 42 9.85 1.49 12.23
N ASP A 43 9.62 0.44 13.01
CA ASP A 43 9.82 -0.95 12.60
C ASP A 43 8.68 -1.51 11.75
N SER A 44 7.52 -0.85 11.75
CA SER A 44 6.32 -1.27 11.00
C SER A 44 6.23 -0.65 9.60
N VAL A 45 6.95 0.45 9.35
CA VAL A 45 6.83 1.23 8.12
C VAL A 45 8.20 1.68 7.62
N LYS A 46 8.45 1.49 6.34
CA LYS A 46 9.57 2.12 5.63
C LYS A 46 9.04 2.88 4.43
N ILE A 47 9.39 4.16 4.35
CA ILE A 47 8.98 5.03 3.25
C ILE A 47 10.20 5.30 2.35
N VAL A 48 10.02 5.14 1.05
CA VAL A 48 11.01 5.44 0.02
C VAL A 48 10.43 6.41 -1.00
N ALA A 49 11.29 7.01 -1.82
CA ALA A 49 10.87 7.94 -2.86
C ALA A 49 10.10 7.25 -3.99
N GLY A 50 9.19 7.97 -4.63
CA GLY A 50 8.35 7.45 -5.70
C GLY A 50 9.10 7.01 -6.95
N ASP A 51 10.32 7.50 -7.19
CA ASP A 51 11.18 7.09 -8.29
C ASP A 51 11.62 5.61 -8.22
N LYS A 52 11.41 4.97 -7.07
CA LYS A 52 11.62 3.52 -6.89
C LYS A 52 10.49 2.65 -7.43
N MET A 53 9.41 3.24 -7.93
CA MET A 53 8.23 2.51 -8.37
C MET A 53 8.54 1.43 -9.41
N LEU A 54 9.31 1.76 -10.46
CA LEU A 54 9.66 0.80 -11.51
C LEU A 54 10.49 -0.38 -10.97
N GLU A 55 11.46 -0.10 -10.12
CA GLU A 55 12.29 -1.14 -9.47
C GLU A 55 11.42 -2.07 -8.62
N ILE A 56 10.52 -1.50 -7.81
CA ILE A 56 9.61 -2.26 -6.95
C ILE A 56 8.65 -3.12 -7.77
N LEU A 57 7.98 -2.55 -8.77
CA LEU A 57 7.02 -3.30 -9.58
C LEU A 57 7.69 -4.40 -10.41
N THR A 58 8.94 -4.18 -10.85
CA THR A 58 9.73 -5.20 -11.52
C THR A 58 10.02 -6.39 -10.60
N ASP A 59 10.39 -6.12 -9.36
CA ASP A 59 10.62 -7.16 -8.34
C ASP A 59 9.32 -7.91 -8.01
N VAL A 60 8.22 -7.19 -7.79
CA VAL A 60 6.88 -7.76 -7.54
C VAL A 60 6.43 -8.67 -8.67
N GLY A 61 6.82 -8.38 -9.91
CA GLY A 61 6.55 -9.22 -11.07
C GLY A 61 7.07 -10.65 -10.96
N ALA A 62 8.08 -10.89 -10.12
CA ALA A 62 8.63 -12.21 -9.85
C ALA A 62 8.03 -12.92 -8.63
N TRP A 63 7.00 -12.34 -8.00
CA TRP A 63 6.41 -12.90 -6.77
C TRP A 63 5.30 -13.93 -7.01
N GLY A 64 4.81 -14.05 -8.25
CA GLY A 64 3.60 -14.79 -8.57
C GLY A 64 2.36 -13.93 -8.30
N SER A 65 1.23 -14.57 -8.05
CA SER A 65 -0.03 -13.86 -7.81
C SER A 65 -0.01 -13.08 -6.50
N ILE A 66 -0.24 -11.77 -6.61
CA ILE A 66 -0.37 -10.82 -5.49
C ILE A 66 -1.81 -10.30 -5.44
N LEU A 67 -2.17 -9.61 -4.35
CA LEU A 67 -3.41 -8.87 -4.30
C LEU A 67 -3.13 -7.40 -4.67
N PHE A 68 -3.67 -6.99 -5.82
CA PHE A 68 -3.59 -5.62 -6.29
C PHE A 68 -4.87 -4.88 -5.91
N ILE A 69 -4.74 -3.73 -5.24
CA ILE A 69 -5.88 -2.94 -4.77
C ILE A 69 -5.81 -1.53 -5.33
N THR A 70 -6.93 -1.10 -5.89
CA THR A 70 -7.18 0.31 -6.19
C THR A 70 -8.40 0.80 -5.41
N GLU A 71 -8.43 2.08 -5.11
CA GLU A 71 -9.54 2.70 -4.40
C GLU A 71 -9.81 4.10 -4.93
N GLY A 72 -11.06 4.50 -4.90
CA GLY A 72 -11.49 5.82 -5.31
C GLY A 72 -13.00 5.96 -5.17
N ASN A 73 -13.48 7.15 -4.85
CA ASN A 73 -14.91 7.45 -4.72
C ASN A 73 -15.68 6.44 -3.85
N ALA A 74 -15.11 6.06 -2.71
CA ALA A 74 -15.66 5.08 -1.77
C ALA A 74 -15.77 3.63 -2.32
N VAL A 75 -15.07 3.32 -3.41
CA VAL A 75 -14.95 1.96 -3.95
C VAL A 75 -13.55 1.43 -3.72
N ILE A 76 -13.44 0.23 -3.20
CA ILE A 76 -12.18 -0.51 -3.07
C ILE A 76 -12.29 -1.73 -3.97
N THR A 77 -11.40 -1.83 -4.94
CA THR A 77 -11.35 -2.97 -5.87
C THR A 77 -10.07 -3.75 -5.64
N GLY A 78 -10.21 -5.04 -5.35
CA GLY A 78 -9.09 -5.97 -5.17
C GLY A 78 -9.09 -7.04 -6.25
N MET A 79 -7.91 -7.34 -6.80
CA MET A 79 -7.73 -8.38 -7.81
C MET A 79 -6.50 -9.23 -7.47
N SER A 80 -6.67 -10.55 -7.54
CA SER A 80 -5.53 -11.48 -7.48
C SER A 80 -4.92 -11.59 -8.87
N VAL A 81 -3.72 -11.06 -9.04
CA VAL A 81 -3.04 -10.95 -10.34
C VAL A 81 -1.54 -11.16 -10.21
N GLU A 82 -0.91 -11.57 -11.29
CA GLU A 82 0.55 -11.46 -11.43
C GLU A 82 0.88 -10.09 -12.00
N MET A 83 1.81 -9.37 -11.36
CA MET A 83 2.22 -8.07 -11.86
C MET A 83 2.97 -8.25 -13.19
N PRO A 84 2.47 -7.68 -14.31
CA PRO A 84 3.16 -7.78 -15.58
C PRO A 84 4.47 -7.01 -15.59
N GLN A 85 5.29 -7.25 -16.61
CA GLN A 85 6.45 -6.40 -16.88
C GLN A 85 5.98 -4.96 -17.09
N VAL A 86 6.64 -4.04 -16.39
CA VAL A 86 6.39 -2.60 -16.51
C VAL A 86 7.47 -2.00 -17.40
N PHE A 87 7.07 -1.15 -18.34
CA PHE A 87 8.00 -0.41 -19.19
C PHE A 87 7.56 1.04 -19.34
N PHE A 88 8.53 1.93 -19.53
CA PHE A 88 8.29 3.36 -19.71
C PHE A 88 8.23 3.73 -21.19
N LYS A 89 7.21 4.49 -21.60
CA LYS A 89 7.07 5.04 -22.94
C LYS A 89 6.12 6.25 -22.93
N ASP A 90 6.51 7.29 -23.65
CA ASP A 90 5.67 8.48 -23.91
C ASP A 90 5.09 9.13 -22.65
N GLY A 91 5.88 9.22 -21.57
CA GLY A 91 5.47 9.84 -20.32
C GLY A 91 4.65 8.96 -19.38
N TYR A 92 4.54 7.66 -19.69
CA TYR A 92 3.79 6.71 -18.88
C TYR A 92 4.58 5.43 -18.62
N PHE A 93 4.36 4.85 -17.45
CA PHE A 93 4.68 3.46 -17.16
C PHE A 93 3.53 2.57 -17.60
N HIS A 94 3.78 1.65 -18.51
CA HIS A 94 2.78 0.73 -19.06
C HIS A 94 2.97 -0.66 -18.49
N PHE A 95 1.87 -1.36 -18.25
CA PHE A 95 1.88 -2.77 -17.89
C PHE A 95 0.67 -3.48 -18.52
N PHE A 96 0.90 -4.63 -19.13
CA PHE A 96 -0.13 -5.45 -19.74
C PHE A 96 0.11 -6.91 -19.43
N GLY A 97 -0.83 -7.54 -18.75
CA GLY A 97 -0.77 -8.94 -18.36
C GLY A 97 -1.81 -9.79 -19.02
N GLN A 98 -1.75 -11.07 -18.73
CA GLN A 98 -2.79 -12.01 -19.11
C GLN A 98 -4.09 -11.70 -18.37
N GLY A 99 -5.22 -12.15 -18.94
CA GLY A 99 -6.53 -11.95 -18.32
C GLY A 99 -7.07 -10.52 -18.33
N GLY A 100 -6.44 -9.61 -19.12
CA GLY A 100 -6.90 -8.23 -19.24
C GLY A 100 -6.45 -7.29 -18.13
N PHE A 101 -5.56 -7.75 -17.22
CA PHE A 101 -4.96 -6.86 -16.21
C PHE A 101 -3.90 -5.99 -16.87
N GLY A 102 -4.13 -4.70 -16.89
CA GLY A 102 -3.21 -3.76 -17.49
C GLY A 102 -3.63 -2.32 -17.27
N GLY A 103 -2.71 -1.43 -17.61
CA GLY A 103 -2.94 0.01 -17.47
C GLY A 103 -1.68 0.81 -17.68
N HIS A 104 -1.74 2.06 -17.28
CA HIS A 104 -0.61 2.98 -17.34
C HIS A 104 -0.66 3.93 -16.15
N ILE A 105 0.52 4.30 -15.70
CA ILE A 105 0.75 5.22 -14.59
C ILE A 105 1.52 6.39 -15.15
N GLU A 106 1.01 7.60 -14.96
CA GLU A 106 1.65 8.82 -15.42
C GLU A 106 3.01 9.01 -14.75
N GLU A 107 4.01 9.45 -15.52
CA GLU A 107 5.34 9.79 -15.04
C GLU A 107 5.25 10.82 -13.90
N ASN A 108 6.05 10.64 -12.87
CA ASN A 108 6.11 11.52 -11.69
C ASN A 108 4.83 11.61 -10.86
N SER A 109 3.81 10.81 -11.14
CA SER A 109 2.59 10.76 -10.32
C SER A 109 2.82 10.12 -8.95
N CYS A 110 3.69 9.12 -8.86
CA CYS A 110 4.05 8.49 -7.61
C CYS A 110 5.14 9.31 -6.89
N GLN A 111 4.82 9.82 -5.71
CA GLN A 111 5.73 10.67 -4.94
C GLN A 111 6.41 9.93 -3.78
N HIS A 112 5.71 9.01 -3.15
CA HIS A 112 6.21 8.21 -2.03
C HIS A 112 5.68 6.78 -2.12
N ILE A 113 6.47 5.86 -1.58
CA ILE A 113 6.09 4.45 -1.50
C ILE A 113 6.36 3.98 -0.08
N ALA A 114 5.39 3.32 0.54
CA ALA A 114 5.51 2.80 1.90
C ALA A 114 5.41 1.27 1.92
N PHE A 115 6.40 0.63 2.52
CA PHE A 115 6.35 -0.77 2.94
C PHE A 115 5.72 -0.80 4.32
N ILE A 116 4.61 -1.49 4.47
CA ILE A 116 3.82 -1.49 5.72
C ILE A 116 3.62 -2.92 6.19
N GLU A 117 4.00 -3.16 7.45
CA GLU A 117 3.70 -4.39 8.18
C GLU A 117 2.80 -4.03 9.35
N ARG A 118 1.59 -4.59 9.39
CA ARG A 118 0.64 -4.30 10.46
C ARG A 118 -0.43 -5.37 10.62
N GLN A 119 -1.13 -5.32 11.73
CA GLN A 119 -2.39 -6.03 11.90
C GLN A 119 -3.48 -5.36 11.03
N PHE A 120 -4.26 -6.18 10.37
CA PHE A 120 -5.46 -5.76 9.65
C PHE A 120 -6.52 -6.84 9.77
N GLN A 121 -7.67 -6.49 10.37
CA GLN A 121 -8.78 -7.40 10.63
C GLN A 121 -8.33 -8.71 11.31
N ASN A 122 -7.60 -8.59 12.40
CA ASN A 122 -7.04 -9.68 13.21
C ASN A 122 -6.02 -10.58 12.48
N ARG A 123 -5.41 -10.10 11.41
CA ARG A 123 -4.39 -10.83 10.65
C ARG A 123 -3.16 -9.96 10.39
N ASN A 124 -1.98 -10.56 10.46
CA ASN A 124 -0.78 -9.89 9.96
C ASN A 124 -0.90 -9.64 8.46
N SER A 125 -0.54 -8.46 8.03
CA SER A 125 -0.47 -8.10 6.63
C SER A 125 0.85 -7.40 6.30
N ARG A 126 1.33 -7.60 5.10
CA ARG A 126 2.45 -6.88 4.50
C ARG A 126 2.03 -6.35 3.15
N SER A 127 2.29 -5.08 2.93
CA SER A 127 1.84 -4.38 1.74
C SER A 127 2.83 -3.31 1.30
N ILE A 128 2.65 -2.84 0.08
CA ILE A 128 3.38 -1.72 -0.49
C ILE A 128 2.33 -0.75 -1.02
N HIS A 129 2.32 0.47 -0.50
CA HIS A 129 1.38 1.52 -0.87
C HIS A 129 2.10 2.59 -1.69
N PHE A 130 1.53 2.96 -2.82
CA PHE A 130 2.07 3.94 -3.76
C PHE A 130 1.24 5.21 -3.69
N TYR A 131 1.86 6.31 -3.25
CA TYR A 131 1.17 7.56 -2.94
C TYR A 131 1.44 8.64 -3.98
N ASP A 132 0.39 9.38 -4.32
CA ASP A 132 0.45 10.55 -5.17
C ASP A 132 0.94 11.82 -4.42
N VAL A 133 0.91 12.95 -5.11
CA VAL A 133 1.34 14.24 -4.56
C VAL A 133 0.47 14.71 -3.38
N THR A 134 -0.78 14.23 -3.28
CA THR A 134 -1.68 14.58 -2.16
C THR A 134 -1.47 13.72 -0.92
N GLY A 135 -0.65 12.67 -1.03
CA GLY A 135 -0.44 11.69 0.05
C GLY A 135 -1.54 10.63 0.12
N GLU A 136 -2.34 10.50 -0.95
CA GLU A 136 -3.33 9.44 -1.07
C GLU A 136 -2.82 8.27 -1.93
N PRO A 137 -3.22 7.04 -1.64
CA PRO A 137 -2.74 5.89 -2.38
C PRO A 137 -3.32 5.84 -3.78
N MET A 138 -2.45 5.69 -4.77
CA MET A 138 -2.82 5.42 -6.17
C MET A 138 -3.26 3.97 -6.33
N PHE A 139 -2.49 3.07 -5.77
CA PHE A 139 -2.76 1.63 -5.68
C PHE A 139 -1.89 1.02 -4.59
N LYS A 140 -2.21 -0.22 -4.24
CA LYS A 140 -1.50 -1.01 -3.24
C LYS A 140 -1.24 -2.41 -3.74
N VAL A 141 -0.14 -3.00 -3.30
CA VAL A 141 0.20 -4.41 -3.51
C VAL A 141 0.25 -5.08 -2.15
N PHE A 142 -0.52 -6.14 -1.96
CA PHE A 142 -0.51 -6.95 -0.75
C PHE A 142 0.10 -8.32 -1.02
N VAL A 143 0.88 -8.80 -0.07
CA VAL A 143 1.29 -10.20 -0.03
C VAL A 143 0.05 -11.08 0.00
N SER A 144 -0.02 -12.03 -0.91
CA SER A 144 -1.14 -12.96 -1.02
C SER A 144 -1.15 -14.00 0.11
N ARG A 145 -2.30 -14.63 0.28
CA ARG A 145 -2.51 -15.64 1.32
C ARG A 145 -2.71 -17.02 0.71
N GLU A 146 -2.32 -18.03 1.48
CA GLU A 146 -2.69 -19.42 1.24
C GLU A 146 -4.16 -19.65 1.57
N LEU A 147 -4.70 -20.79 1.18
CA LEU A 147 -6.07 -21.17 1.54
C LEU A 147 -6.29 -21.25 3.07
N SER A 148 -5.22 -21.49 3.82
CA SER A 148 -5.22 -21.43 5.29
C SER A 148 -5.48 -20.04 5.87
N GLY A 149 -5.31 -18.99 5.05
CA GLY A 149 -5.37 -17.59 5.45
C GLY A 149 -4.03 -17.00 5.88
N GLU A 150 -2.96 -17.78 5.97
CA GLU A 150 -1.61 -17.30 6.23
C GLU A 150 -1.02 -16.64 5.00
N MET A 151 -0.16 -15.63 5.20
CA MET A 151 0.60 -15.03 4.10
C MET A 151 1.52 -16.08 3.45
N LYS A 152 1.64 -16.03 2.13
CA LYS A 152 2.57 -16.90 1.38
C LYS A 152 4.00 -16.62 1.82
N ALA A 153 4.66 -17.63 2.42
CA ALA A 153 5.99 -17.49 3.01
C ALA A 153 7.04 -16.97 2.02
N GLN A 154 7.01 -17.43 0.77
CA GLN A 154 7.93 -16.97 -0.27
C GLN A 154 7.74 -15.49 -0.61
N GLN A 155 6.50 -15.00 -0.63
CA GLN A 155 6.22 -13.59 -0.89
C GLN A 155 6.63 -12.72 0.31
N VAL A 156 6.45 -13.21 1.54
CA VAL A 156 6.94 -12.53 2.75
C VAL A 156 8.45 -12.35 2.68
N GLU A 157 9.20 -13.38 2.33
CA GLU A 157 10.66 -13.30 2.18
C GLU A 157 11.07 -12.27 1.11
N LYS A 158 10.40 -12.26 -0.03
CA LYS A 158 10.65 -11.32 -1.14
C LYS A 158 10.30 -9.88 -0.74
N TRP A 159 9.20 -9.69 -0.03
CA TRP A 159 8.80 -8.38 0.50
C TRP A 159 9.85 -7.82 1.47
N MET A 160 10.33 -8.66 2.39
CA MET A 160 11.37 -8.29 3.35
C MET A 160 12.70 -7.96 2.66
N ALA A 161 13.12 -8.79 1.71
CA ALA A 161 14.36 -8.58 0.96
C ALA A 161 14.31 -7.28 0.14
N LEU A 162 13.20 -6.99 -0.52
CA LEU A 162 13.01 -5.76 -1.29
C LEU A 162 13.02 -4.54 -0.36
N ARG A 163 12.27 -4.57 0.74
CA ARG A 163 12.26 -3.50 1.74
C ARG A 163 13.67 -3.19 2.26
N ASP A 164 14.44 -4.23 2.59
CA ASP A 164 15.75 -4.08 3.21
C ASP A 164 16.82 -3.60 2.22
N LYS A 165 16.62 -3.86 0.92
CA LYS A 165 17.49 -3.41 -0.16
C LYS A 165 17.37 -1.90 -0.45
N LEU A 166 16.19 -1.33 -0.31
CA LEU A 166 15.86 0.07 -0.60
C LEU A 166 16.08 0.98 0.61
#